data_2281be5a6f8d3ec79c5f1bcf95f7f160
#
_entry.id   2281be5a6f8d3ec79c5f1bcf95f7f160
#
_cell.length_a   1.000
_cell.length_b   1.000
_cell.length_c   1.000
_cell.angle_alpha   90.00
_cell.angle_beta   90.00
_cell.angle_gamma   90.00
#
_symmetry.space_group_name_H-M   'P 1'
#
loop_
_entity.id
_entity.type
_entity.pdbx_description
1 polymer ?
#
loop_
_entity_poly.entity_id
_entity_poly.type
_entity_poly.pdbx_seq_one_letter_code
_entity_poly.pdbx_strand_id
1 'polypeptide(L)'
;NRDQLAAFLHCSEQTVDRRLNGNNIRGGKHAVGTHVKLVGGQLEEYAYQAGLFLYDKRIWQKDPAWANSKWTTSTLKAVSETEDLYVFWKPGEYVVNRDRLTPSEWKEWGLRQVWNIPSVRANDIHQAMFPIELAYRVIRLYTDEGDIVLDPFLGSGTTVLAAIEANRNYIGIELMEQYAELARKRVKQALNAPKLEFA
;
A
#
# COMPACT_ATOMS: atom_id res chain seq x y z
N ASN A 1 15.11 21.00 6.25
CA ASN A 1 14.50 22.30 6.57
C ASN A 1 13.12 22.31 5.92
N ARG A 2 12.11 23.00 6.55
CA ARG A 2 10.71 23.04 6.11
C ARG A 2 10.55 23.64 4.74
N ASP A 3 11.30 24.69 4.45
CA ASP A 3 11.30 25.40 3.16
C ASP A 3 11.75 24.49 2.02
N GLN A 4 12.81 23.71 2.25
CA GLN A 4 13.31 22.73 1.29
C GLN A 4 12.29 21.62 1.05
N LEU A 5 11.60 21.16 2.10
CA LEU A 5 10.56 20.15 1.98
C LEU A 5 9.32 20.70 1.27
N ALA A 6 8.93 21.96 1.54
CA ALA A 6 7.84 22.63 0.88
C ALA A 6 8.13 22.82 -0.62
N ALA A 7 9.35 23.26 -0.96
CA ALA A 7 9.79 23.41 -2.35
C ALA A 7 9.83 22.07 -3.08
N PHE A 8 10.39 21.01 -2.46
CA PHE A 8 10.42 19.66 -3.02
C PHE A 8 9.02 19.08 -3.26
N LEU A 9 8.10 19.30 -2.31
CA LEU A 9 6.72 18.80 -2.42
C LEU A 9 5.81 19.74 -3.23
N HIS A 10 6.34 20.83 -3.79
CA HIS A 10 5.55 21.87 -4.48
C HIS A 10 4.32 22.31 -3.69
N CYS A 11 4.48 22.56 -2.40
CA CYS A 11 3.40 22.98 -1.50
C CYS A 11 3.88 24.11 -0.56
N SER A 12 2.94 24.76 0.15
CA SER A 12 3.30 25.77 1.14
C SER A 12 3.86 25.15 2.42
N GLU A 13 4.70 25.89 3.16
CA GLU A 13 5.19 25.49 4.49
C GLU A 13 4.06 25.14 5.45
N GLN A 14 2.95 25.90 5.42
CA GLN A 14 1.76 25.59 6.20
C GLN A 14 1.18 24.20 5.85
N THR A 15 1.31 23.75 4.61
CA THR A 15 0.89 22.42 4.20
C THR A 15 1.81 21.37 4.76
N VAL A 16 3.12 21.63 4.80
CA VAL A 16 4.10 20.76 5.45
C VAL A 16 3.81 20.67 6.94
N ASP A 17 3.62 21.79 7.63
CA ASP A 17 3.31 21.83 9.05
C ASP A 17 2.01 21.08 9.41
N ARG A 18 0.96 21.26 8.61
CA ARG A 18 -0.31 20.55 8.82
C ARG A 18 -0.16 19.04 8.64
N ARG A 19 0.66 18.59 7.68
CA ARG A 19 0.92 17.16 7.47
C ARG A 19 1.78 16.57 8.59
N LEU A 20 2.81 17.28 9.03
CA LEU A 20 3.65 16.84 10.14
C LEU A 20 2.88 16.78 11.47
N ASN A 21 1.91 17.70 11.67
CA ASN A 21 1.10 17.76 12.89
C ASN A 21 -0.19 16.92 12.82
N GLY A 22 -0.36 16.08 11.80
CA GLY A 22 -1.52 15.18 11.66
C GLY A 22 -2.86 15.88 11.38
N ASN A 23 -2.85 17.19 11.11
CA ASN A 23 -4.07 17.93 10.80
C ASN A 23 -4.49 17.70 9.35
N ASN A 24 -5.52 16.87 9.16
CA ASN A 24 -6.18 16.71 7.87
C ASN A 24 -6.72 18.06 7.38
N ILE A 25 -6.26 18.48 6.19
CA ILE A 25 -6.81 19.65 5.48
C ILE A 25 -8.20 19.25 4.93
N ARG A 26 -9.21 19.23 5.78
CA ARG A 26 -10.59 19.21 5.30
C ARG A 26 -10.96 20.64 4.92
N GLY A 27 -11.40 20.81 3.66
CA GLY A 27 -11.70 22.10 3.07
C GLY A 27 -12.63 22.96 3.92
N GLY A 28 -12.10 24.07 4.42
CA GLY A 28 -12.89 25.20 4.89
C GLY A 28 -13.16 26.18 3.74
N LYS A 29 -13.92 27.25 3.99
CA LYS A 29 -14.31 28.30 3.04
C LYS A 29 -13.16 28.97 2.25
N HIS A 30 -11.92 28.66 2.56
CA HIS A 30 -10.70 29.18 1.94
C HIS A 30 -9.79 28.07 1.38
N ALA A 31 -10.34 26.91 1.02
CA ALA A 31 -9.55 25.86 0.37
C ALA A 31 -9.02 26.39 -0.97
N VAL A 32 -7.73 26.68 -1.02
CA VAL A 32 -6.99 26.83 -2.28
C VAL A 32 -7.28 25.59 -3.12
N GLY A 33 -7.63 25.78 -4.39
CA GLY A 33 -8.06 24.72 -5.28
C GLY A 33 -7.18 23.47 -5.13
N THR A 34 -7.81 22.34 -4.76
CA THR A 34 -7.09 21.06 -4.65
C THR A 34 -6.75 20.58 -6.05
N HIS A 35 -5.46 20.44 -6.33
CA HIS A 35 -4.99 19.87 -7.59
C HIS A 35 -4.85 18.35 -7.44
N VAL A 36 -5.28 17.63 -8.47
CA VAL A 36 -4.98 16.20 -8.60
C VAL A 36 -3.58 16.07 -9.22
N LYS A 37 -2.68 15.39 -8.53
CA LYS A 37 -1.34 15.08 -9.04
C LYS A 37 -1.35 13.71 -9.69
N LEU A 38 -0.81 13.62 -10.90
CA LEU A 38 -0.56 12.34 -11.59
C LEU A 38 0.72 11.70 -11.01
N VAL A 39 0.59 11.15 -9.80
CA VAL A 39 1.71 10.58 -9.05
C VAL A 39 2.36 9.42 -9.80
N GLY A 40 1.56 8.63 -10.55
CA GLY A 40 2.05 7.47 -11.31
C GLY A 40 3.14 7.82 -12.31
N GLY A 41 2.96 8.90 -13.10
CA GLY A 41 3.97 9.32 -14.07
C GLY A 41 5.26 9.79 -13.42
N GLN A 42 5.17 10.51 -12.29
CA GLN A 42 6.36 10.91 -11.53
C GLN A 42 7.09 9.71 -10.91
N LEU A 43 6.33 8.74 -10.42
CA LEU A 43 6.90 7.52 -9.85
C LEU A 43 7.64 6.71 -10.91
N GLU A 44 7.08 6.59 -12.12
CA GLU A 44 7.72 5.91 -13.24
C GLU A 44 9.03 6.59 -13.65
N GLU A 45 9.03 7.92 -13.75
CA GLU A 45 10.23 8.71 -14.04
C GLU A 45 11.34 8.47 -13.01
N TYR A 46 11.02 8.55 -11.71
CA TYR A 46 12.01 8.31 -10.65
C TYR A 46 12.49 6.85 -10.62
N ALA A 47 11.60 5.90 -10.86
CA ALA A 47 11.95 4.49 -10.96
C ALA A 47 12.93 4.26 -12.12
N TYR A 48 12.66 4.84 -13.29
CA TYR A 48 13.53 4.76 -14.44
C TYR A 48 14.92 5.35 -14.16
N GLN A 49 14.99 6.53 -13.52
CA GLN A 49 16.25 7.14 -13.10
C GLN A 49 17.03 6.29 -12.10
N ALA A 50 16.32 5.49 -11.29
CA ALA A 50 16.90 4.52 -10.36
C ALA A 50 17.25 3.17 -11.02
N GLY A 51 17.08 3.03 -12.33
CA GLY A 51 17.34 1.79 -13.07
C GLY A 51 16.27 0.71 -12.88
N LEU A 52 15.06 1.12 -12.53
CA LEU A 52 13.89 0.25 -12.40
C LEU A 52 12.93 0.52 -13.57
N PHE A 53 12.33 -0.53 -14.11
CA PHE A 53 11.43 -0.42 -15.26
C PHE A 53 10.03 -0.89 -14.90
N LEU A 54 9.01 -0.17 -15.35
CA LEU A 54 7.64 -0.57 -15.17
C LEU A 54 7.39 -1.90 -15.92
N TYR A 55 7.03 -2.93 -15.17
CA TYR A 55 6.81 -4.28 -15.67
C TYR A 55 5.32 -4.62 -15.77
N ASP A 56 4.53 -4.27 -14.75
CA ASP A 56 3.09 -4.56 -14.69
C ASP A 56 2.37 -3.44 -13.94
N LYS A 57 1.10 -3.28 -14.22
CA LYS A 57 0.21 -2.39 -13.50
C LYS A 57 -1.07 -3.11 -13.16
N ARG A 58 -1.41 -3.14 -11.87
CA ARG A 58 -2.69 -3.67 -11.38
C ARG A 58 -3.49 -2.59 -10.69
N ILE A 59 -4.74 -2.87 -10.46
CA ILE A 59 -5.69 -1.95 -9.84
C ILE A 59 -6.34 -2.67 -8.66
N TRP A 60 -6.18 -2.13 -7.49
CA TRP A 60 -7.00 -2.49 -6.36
C TRP A 60 -8.29 -1.69 -6.38
N GLN A 61 -9.42 -2.38 -6.60
CA GLN A 61 -10.74 -1.80 -6.51
C GLN A 61 -11.30 -2.05 -5.11
N LYS A 62 -11.64 -0.96 -4.42
CA LYS A 62 -12.23 -0.96 -3.09
C LYS A 62 -13.74 -1.06 -3.17
N ASP A 63 -14.35 -1.55 -2.09
CA ASP A 63 -15.79 -1.41 -1.90
C ASP A 63 -16.17 0.07 -1.79
N PRO A 64 -17.39 0.48 -2.24
CA PRO A 64 -17.84 1.86 -2.16
C PRO A 64 -18.21 2.25 -0.73
N ALA A 65 -17.26 2.19 0.20
CA ALA A 65 -17.47 2.51 1.61
C ALA A 65 -18.04 3.91 1.86
N TRP A 66 -17.86 4.81 0.90
CA TRP A 66 -18.38 6.16 0.90
C TRP A 66 -19.91 6.24 0.67
N ALA A 67 -20.53 5.23 0.05
CA ALA A 67 -21.96 5.22 -0.26
C ALA A 67 -22.84 5.35 1.00
N ASN A 68 -22.30 4.96 2.16
CA ASN A 68 -22.97 5.08 3.46
C ASN A 68 -22.56 6.33 4.25
N SER A 69 -21.67 7.16 3.71
CA SER A 69 -21.24 8.38 4.38
C SER A 69 -22.20 9.51 4.03
N LYS A 70 -22.61 10.32 5.01
CA LYS A 70 -23.39 11.56 4.83
C LYS A 70 -22.62 12.67 4.08
N TRP A 71 -21.58 12.30 3.33
CA TRP A 71 -20.74 13.20 2.60
C TRP A 71 -21.34 13.47 1.22
N THR A 72 -22.26 14.44 1.15
CA THR A 72 -22.52 15.14 -0.09
C THR A 72 -21.30 16.01 -0.34
N THR A 73 -20.52 15.66 -1.34
CA THR A 73 -19.34 16.46 -1.72
C THR A 73 -19.84 17.80 -2.25
N SER A 74 -19.37 18.90 -1.67
CA SER A 74 -19.53 20.25 -2.23
C SER A 74 -18.68 20.44 -3.51
N THR A 75 -18.00 19.39 -3.97
CA THR A 75 -17.14 19.40 -5.14
C THR A 75 -17.62 18.34 -6.12
N LEU A 76 -17.59 18.66 -7.42
CA LEU A 76 -17.92 17.70 -8.50
C LEU A 76 -16.82 16.64 -8.73
N LYS A 77 -15.94 16.41 -7.76
CA LYS A 77 -14.87 15.41 -7.86
C LYS A 77 -15.38 14.05 -7.44
N ALA A 78 -15.07 13.04 -8.22
CA ALA A 78 -15.32 11.64 -7.85
C ALA A 78 -14.53 11.25 -6.61
N VAL A 79 -15.08 10.35 -5.80
CA VAL A 79 -14.36 9.66 -4.73
C VAL A 79 -13.60 8.51 -5.38
N SER A 80 -12.30 8.41 -5.09
CA SER A 80 -11.50 7.32 -5.65
C SER A 80 -11.91 5.97 -5.05
N GLU A 81 -12.34 5.06 -5.89
CA GLU A 81 -12.66 3.67 -5.55
C GLU A 81 -11.50 2.73 -5.89
N THR A 82 -10.44 3.23 -6.48
CA THR A 82 -9.32 2.43 -6.94
C THR A 82 -7.99 2.99 -6.46
N GLU A 83 -7.03 2.08 -6.28
CA GLU A 83 -5.61 2.40 -6.11
C GLU A 83 -4.78 1.63 -7.13
N ASP A 84 -3.79 2.30 -7.71
CA ASP A 84 -2.85 1.70 -8.64
C ASP A 84 -1.75 0.93 -7.91
N LEU A 85 -1.44 -0.27 -8.39
CA LEU A 85 -0.33 -1.10 -7.98
C LEU A 85 0.68 -1.14 -9.13
N TYR A 86 1.78 -0.43 -8.98
CA TYR A 86 2.86 -0.43 -9.97
C TYR A 86 3.89 -1.50 -9.60
N VAL A 87 4.21 -2.36 -10.54
CA VAL A 87 5.25 -3.37 -10.41
C VAL A 87 6.44 -2.94 -11.23
N PHE A 88 7.52 -2.62 -10.57
CA PHE A 88 8.78 -2.28 -11.20
C PHE A 88 9.73 -3.47 -11.16
N TRP A 89 10.44 -3.67 -12.23
CA TRP A 89 11.45 -4.68 -12.36
C TRP A 89 12.85 -4.06 -12.35
N LYS A 90 13.73 -4.63 -11.57
CA LYS A 90 15.16 -4.34 -11.61
C LYS A 90 15.80 -5.31 -12.60
N PRO A 91 16.57 -4.84 -13.61
CA PRO A 91 17.24 -5.71 -14.56
C PRO A 91 18.10 -6.78 -13.88
N GLY A 92 17.98 -8.00 -14.33
CA GLY A 92 18.66 -9.17 -13.81
C GLY A 92 18.05 -10.44 -14.39
N GLU A 93 18.62 -11.58 -14.04
CA GLU A 93 18.02 -12.87 -14.39
C GLU A 93 16.68 -13.03 -13.69
N TYR A 94 15.68 -13.43 -14.44
CA TYR A 94 14.34 -13.63 -13.97
C TYR A 94 13.81 -14.99 -14.45
N VAL A 95 13.44 -15.82 -13.50
CA VAL A 95 12.80 -17.11 -13.77
C VAL A 95 11.33 -17.03 -13.44
N VAL A 96 10.49 -17.29 -14.43
CA VAL A 96 9.04 -17.41 -14.20
C VAL A 96 8.73 -18.71 -13.52
N ASN A 97 8.43 -18.67 -12.22
CA ASN A 97 7.94 -19.81 -11.48
C ASN A 97 6.40 -19.82 -11.52
N ARG A 98 5.81 -20.74 -12.26
CA ARG A 98 4.34 -20.87 -12.40
C ARG A 98 3.70 -21.61 -11.23
N ASP A 99 4.51 -22.31 -10.42
CA ASP A 99 4.02 -23.10 -9.29
C ASP A 99 3.79 -22.24 -8.02
N ARG A 100 4.07 -20.94 -8.10
CA ARG A 100 3.79 -19.97 -7.00
C ARG A 100 2.32 -19.92 -6.63
N LEU A 101 1.45 -20.14 -7.60
CA LEU A 101 0.01 -20.10 -7.43
C LEU A 101 -0.61 -21.39 -7.97
N THR A 102 -1.67 -21.82 -7.32
CA THR A 102 -2.50 -22.92 -7.83
C THR A 102 -3.22 -22.49 -9.13
N PRO A 103 -3.66 -23.47 -9.97
CA PRO A 103 -4.46 -23.15 -11.16
C PRO A 103 -5.71 -22.31 -10.87
N SER A 104 -6.34 -22.49 -9.72
CA SER A 104 -7.48 -21.68 -9.27
C SER A 104 -7.07 -20.24 -9.00
N GLU A 105 -6.01 -20.04 -8.20
CA GLU A 105 -5.49 -18.72 -7.88
C GLU A 105 -5.05 -17.96 -9.14
N TRP A 106 -4.39 -18.61 -10.10
CA TRP A 106 -4.06 -18.02 -11.39
C TRP A 106 -5.30 -17.48 -12.10
N LYS A 107 -6.37 -18.26 -12.17
CA LYS A 107 -7.63 -17.89 -12.81
C LYS A 107 -8.39 -16.81 -12.06
N GLU A 108 -8.43 -16.91 -10.74
CA GLU A 108 -9.25 -16.01 -9.90
C GLU A 108 -8.64 -14.63 -9.78
N TRP A 109 -7.33 -14.52 -9.59
CA TRP A 109 -6.67 -13.24 -9.35
C TRP A 109 -5.27 -13.09 -9.97
N GLY A 110 -4.51 -14.16 -10.17
CA GLY A 110 -3.12 -14.07 -10.65
C GLY A 110 -2.99 -13.42 -12.03
N LEU A 111 -3.91 -13.73 -12.95
CA LEU A 111 -3.95 -13.16 -14.30
C LEU A 111 -4.87 -11.93 -14.45
N ARG A 112 -5.52 -11.50 -13.37
CA ARG A 112 -6.43 -10.37 -13.43
C ARG A 112 -5.73 -9.05 -13.12
N GLN A 113 -5.99 -8.04 -13.93
CA GLN A 113 -5.49 -6.69 -13.70
C GLN A 113 -6.22 -5.99 -12.55
N VAL A 114 -7.52 -6.22 -12.40
CA VAL A 114 -8.36 -5.59 -11.36
C VAL A 114 -8.64 -6.60 -10.26
N TRP A 115 -8.29 -6.22 -9.03
CA TRP A 115 -8.55 -7.00 -7.82
C TRP A 115 -9.61 -6.30 -6.99
N ASN A 116 -10.77 -6.93 -6.85
CA ASN A 116 -11.82 -6.48 -5.96
C ASN A 116 -11.56 -7.02 -4.55
N ILE A 117 -11.03 -6.18 -3.69
CA ILE A 117 -10.74 -6.52 -2.30
C ILE A 117 -11.35 -5.42 -1.42
N PRO A 118 -12.27 -5.78 -0.49
CA PRO A 118 -12.86 -4.80 0.40
C PRO A 118 -11.82 -4.03 1.20
N SER A 119 -12.05 -2.73 1.38
CA SER A 119 -11.20 -1.91 2.23
C SER A 119 -11.34 -2.31 3.71
N VAL A 120 -10.26 -2.14 4.48
CA VAL A 120 -10.34 -2.32 5.93
C VAL A 120 -11.21 -1.21 6.49
N ARG A 121 -12.32 -1.58 7.14
CA ARG A 121 -13.15 -0.61 7.86
C ARG A 121 -12.32 0.00 8.98
N ALA A 122 -12.44 1.32 9.13
CA ALA A 122 -11.69 2.08 10.14
C ALA A 122 -11.86 1.40 11.51
N ASN A 123 -10.76 0.91 12.03
CA ASN A 123 -10.61 0.52 13.41
C ASN A 123 -9.71 1.58 14.07
N ASP A 124 -9.81 1.72 15.37
CA ASP A 124 -9.16 2.77 16.17
C ASP A 124 -7.61 2.71 16.13
N ILE A 125 -7.02 1.78 15.38
CA ILE A 125 -5.60 1.43 15.46
C ILE A 125 -4.76 2.17 14.42
N HIS A 126 -5.26 2.35 13.16
CA HIS A 126 -4.54 3.07 12.10
C HIS A 126 -5.49 3.54 11.01
N GLN A 127 -5.36 4.80 10.58
CA GLN A 127 -6.32 5.44 9.66
C GLN A 127 -6.19 5.03 8.19
N ALA A 128 -5.14 4.29 7.79
CA ALA A 128 -4.86 4.01 6.38
C ALA A 128 -4.22 2.62 6.15
N MET A 129 -4.83 1.57 6.72
CA MET A 129 -4.37 0.21 6.45
C MET A 129 -5.00 -0.33 5.17
N PHE A 130 -4.18 -0.96 4.33
CA PHE A 130 -4.68 -1.83 3.26
C PHE A 130 -4.97 -3.24 3.78
N PRO A 131 -5.85 -4.01 3.11
CA PRO A 131 -6.16 -5.39 3.50
C PRO A 131 -4.94 -6.29 3.42
N ILE A 132 -4.81 -7.22 4.37
CA ILE A 132 -3.73 -8.22 4.35
C ILE A 132 -3.75 -9.05 3.07
N GLU A 133 -4.93 -9.36 2.55
CA GLU A 133 -5.13 -10.07 1.29
C GLU A 133 -4.46 -9.38 0.10
N LEU A 134 -4.47 -8.03 0.06
CA LEU A 134 -3.80 -7.28 -1.00
C LEU A 134 -2.28 -7.54 -0.98
N ALA A 135 -1.65 -7.41 0.18
CA ALA A 135 -0.22 -7.69 0.34
C ALA A 135 0.09 -9.17 0.08
N TYR A 136 -0.75 -10.09 0.58
CA TYR A 136 -0.58 -11.51 0.38
C TYR A 136 -0.57 -11.90 -1.10
N ARG A 137 -1.52 -11.40 -1.90
CA ARG A 137 -1.57 -11.64 -3.35
C ARG A 137 -0.32 -11.11 -4.06
N VAL A 138 0.14 -9.90 -3.72
CA VAL A 138 1.36 -9.32 -4.29
C VAL A 138 2.58 -10.19 -3.96
N ILE A 139 2.75 -10.56 -2.70
CA ILE A 139 3.86 -11.36 -2.22
C ILE A 139 3.86 -12.75 -2.91
N ARG A 140 2.72 -13.44 -2.90
CA ARG A 140 2.60 -14.76 -3.54
C ARG A 140 2.89 -14.74 -5.04
N LEU A 141 2.51 -13.66 -5.73
CA LEU A 141 2.67 -13.55 -7.18
C LEU A 141 4.13 -13.28 -7.60
N TYR A 142 4.85 -12.50 -6.80
CA TYR A 142 6.17 -11.99 -7.21
C TYR A 142 7.35 -12.55 -6.41
N THR A 143 7.10 -13.43 -5.44
CA THR A 143 8.17 -14.04 -4.64
C THR A 143 7.98 -15.56 -4.50
N ASP A 144 9.08 -16.25 -4.22
CA ASP A 144 9.06 -17.68 -3.85
C ASP A 144 9.14 -17.84 -2.33
N GLU A 145 8.84 -19.06 -1.83
CA GLU A 145 8.98 -19.36 -0.40
C GLU A 145 10.44 -19.17 0.05
N GLY A 146 10.62 -18.53 1.19
CA GLY A 146 11.94 -18.20 1.72
C GLY A 146 12.54 -16.90 1.20
N ASP A 147 11.98 -16.29 0.18
CA ASP A 147 12.41 -14.96 -0.30
C ASP A 147 12.22 -13.87 0.76
N ILE A 148 12.94 -12.76 0.62
CA ILE A 148 12.87 -11.63 1.55
C ILE A 148 11.95 -10.56 0.98
N VAL A 149 10.92 -10.21 1.74
CA VAL A 149 10.03 -9.08 1.48
C VAL A 149 10.52 -7.87 2.28
N LEU A 150 10.85 -6.79 1.61
CA LEU A 150 11.22 -5.52 2.23
C LEU A 150 10.06 -4.52 2.16
N ASP A 151 9.66 -3.97 3.29
CA ASP A 151 8.73 -2.83 3.36
C ASP A 151 9.43 -1.64 4.07
N PRO A 152 9.83 -0.62 3.32
CA PRO A 152 10.50 0.56 3.88
C PRO A 152 9.55 1.55 4.58
N PHE A 153 8.23 1.32 4.53
CA PHE A 153 7.19 2.14 5.14
C PHE A 153 6.17 1.29 5.88
N LEU A 154 6.67 0.43 6.77
CA LEU A 154 5.95 -0.69 7.36
C LEU A 154 4.62 -0.34 8.04
N GLY A 155 4.52 0.86 8.65
CA GLY A 155 3.33 1.24 9.41
C GLY A 155 3.02 0.23 10.51
N SER A 156 1.79 -0.26 10.52
CA SER A 156 1.31 -1.24 11.50
C SER A 156 1.70 -2.71 11.21
N GLY A 157 2.48 -2.97 10.15
CA GLY A 157 3.05 -4.29 9.86
C GLY A 157 2.20 -5.21 8.97
N THR A 158 1.27 -4.70 8.19
CA THR A 158 0.39 -5.53 7.34
C THR A 158 1.18 -6.35 6.33
N THR A 159 2.20 -5.76 5.68
CA THR A 159 3.08 -6.46 4.74
C THR A 159 3.83 -7.61 5.39
N VAL A 160 4.35 -7.39 6.60
CA VAL A 160 5.08 -8.44 7.33
C VAL A 160 4.17 -9.59 7.73
N LEU A 161 2.94 -9.31 8.17
CA LEU A 161 1.97 -10.36 8.47
C LEU A 161 1.64 -11.20 7.23
N ALA A 162 1.46 -10.56 6.08
CA ALA A 162 1.24 -11.26 4.82
C ALA A 162 2.47 -12.08 4.38
N ALA A 163 3.69 -11.59 4.64
CA ALA A 163 4.92 -12.34 4.36
C ALA A 163 5.03 -13.60 5.24
N ILE A 164 4.71 -13.49 6.54
CA ILE A 164 4.68 -14.65 7.46
C ILE A 164 3.67 -15.69 6.98
N GLU A 165 2.45 -15.25 6.65
CA GLU A 165 1.39 -16.13 6.14
C GLU A 165 1.80 -16.85 4.85
N ALA A 166 2.53 -16.14 3.99
CA ALA A 166 3.03 -16.65 2.73
C ALA A 166 4.36 -17.44 2.85
N ASN A 167 4.88 -17.72 4.04
CA ASN A 167 6.19 -18.35 4.29
C ASN A 167 7.38 -17.61 3.65
N ARG A 168 7.38 -16.28 3.70
CA ARG A 168 8.50 -15.44 3.25
C ARG A 168 9.20 -14.83 4.46
N ASN A 169 10.51 -14.57 4.29
CA ASN A 169 11.25 -13.73 5.22
C ASN A 169 10.87 -12.26 5.00
N TYR A 170 11.16 -11.41 5.99
CA TYR A 170 10.76 -10.01 5.90
C TYR A 170 11.77 -9.08 6.56
N ILE A 171 11.81 -7.86 6.03
CA ILE A 171 12.48 -6.70 6.63
C ILE A 171 11.47 -5.55 6.59
N GLY A 172 11.15 -4.98 7.74
CA GLY A 172 10.25 -3.83 7.85
C GLY A 172 10.98 -2.63 8.45
N ILE A 173 10.80 -1.44 7.87
CA ILE A 173 11.34 -0.18 8.37
C ILE A 173 10.18 0.75 8.69
N GLU A 174 10.17 1.30 9.90
CA GLU A 174 9.16 2.26 10.33
C GLU A 174 9.83 3.37 11.14
N LEU A 175 9.52 4.62 10.79
CA LEU A 175 10.09 5.81 11.41
C LEU A 175 9.45 6.12 12.77
N MET A 176 8.14 5.87 12.88
CA MET A 176 7.36 6.21 14.07
C MET A 176 7.38 5.05 15.07
N GLU A 177 8.03 5.22 16.21
CA GLU A 177 8.21 4.15 17.20
C GLU A 177 6.87 3.52 17.63
N GLN A 178 5.82 4.31 17.81
CA GLN A 178 4.48 3.80 18.15
C GLN A 178 3.96 2.76 17.12
N TYR A 179 4.22 2.96 15.83
CA TYR A 179 3.82 2.00 14.80
C TYR A 179 4.78 0.82 14.72
N ALA A 180 6.09 1.06 14.94
CA ALA A 180 7.07 -0.01 15.01
C ALA A 180 6.76 -0.97 16.17
N GLU A 181 6.40 -0.45 17.35
CA GLU A 181 5.98 -1.27 18.49
C GLU A 181 4.69 -2.05 18.20
N LEU A 182 3.71 -1.40 17.56
CA LEU A 182 2.48 -2.07 17.14
C LEU A 182 2.77 -3.21 16.17
N ALA A 183 3.63 -2.97 15.18
CA ALA A 183 4.04 -3.99 14.22
C ALA A 183 4.73 -5.17 14.92
N ARG A 184 5.69 -4.90 15.82
CA ARG A 184 6.37 -5.95 16.64
C ARG A 184 5.38 -6.81 17.43
N LYS A 185 4.38 -6.16 18.05
CA LYS A 185 3.32 -6.86 18.79
C LYS A 185 2.50 -7.78 17.88
N ARG A 186 2.06 -7.28 16.74
CA ARG A 186 1.27 -8.05 15.77
C ARG A 186 2.07 -9.23 15.21
N VAL A 187 3.34 -9.02 14.86
CA VAL A 187 4.24 -10.07 14.39
C VAL A 187 4.42 -11.15 15.45
N LYS A 188 4.68 -10.76 16.71
CA LYS A 188 4.80 -11.72 17.81
C LYS A 188 3.52 -12.55 17.99
N GLN A 189 2.37 -11.94 17.85
CA GLN A 189 1.09 -12.64 17.91
C GLN A 189 0.93 -13.63 16.75
N ALA A 190 1.26 -13.22 15.53
CA ALA A 190 1.17 -14.07 14.34
C ALA A 190 2.11 -15.28 14.42
N LEU A 191 3.35 -15.10 14.89
CA LEU A 191 4.31 -16.19 15.06
C LEU A 191 3.95 -17.18 16.16
N ASN A 192 3.20 -16.74 17.19
CA ASN A 192 2.74 -17.58 18.28
C ASN A 192 1.36 -18.21 18.03
N ALA A 193 0.65 -17.80 16.98
CA ALA A 193 -0.62 -18.39 16.61
C ALA A 193 -0.37 -19.82 16.07
N PRO A 194 -1.17 -20.82 16.49
CA PRO A 194 -1.07 -22.15 15.91
C PRO A 194 -1.37 -22.03 14.40
N LYS A 195 -0.45 -22.54 13.56
CA LYS A 195 -0.74 -22.70 12.13
C LYS A 195 -1.88 -23.69 12.01
N LEU A 196 -3.03 -23.26 11.51
CA LEU A 196 -4.10 -24.14 11.12
C LEU A 196 -3.62 -24.90 9.88
N GLU A 197 -3.19 -26.14 10.07
CA GLU A 197 -2.99 -27.06 8.95
C GLU A 197 -4.39 -27.43 8.44
N PHE A 198 -4.78 -26.85 7.33
CA PHE A 198 -5.95 -27.32 6.59
C PHE A 198 -5.54 -28.62 5.88
N ALA A 199 -6.05 -29.74 6.40
CA ALA A 199 -5.91 -31.05 5.78
C ALA A 199 -6.70 -31.13 4.45
#